data_f5cfeb09bbf42562e1b289f8bb0892f3
#
_entry.id   f5cfeb09bbf42562e1b289f8bb0892f3
#
_cell.length_a   1.000
_cell.length_b   1.000
_cell.length_c   1.000
_cell.angle_alpha   90.00
_cell.angle_beta   90.00
_cell.angle_gamma   90.00
#
_symmetry.space_group_name_H-M   'P 1'
#
loop_
_entity.id
_entity.type
_entity.pdbx_description
1 polymer ?
#
loop_
_entity_poly.entity_id
_entity_poly.type
_entity_poly.pdbx_seq_one_letter_code
_entity_poly.pdbx_strand_id
1 'polypeptide(L)'
;MSDKAVSKKGRNMSKETLILLYGGRSAEREVSVLSAESVMRAVNYSRFVVKTYFITKGGEFIKTQEFTDKPAEEEKLLTNDLAESYPKISPAAIYEKDAVVFPVLHGPMGEDGSIQGFLEILRLAYVGPNILSASSTMDKLLAKHVFEAVGVPQVPYVAAFADENQGEIAQEVVEKLEFPVFVKPANMGSSVGISKVDDLADLQPALSEAYKYDNRVVIEQGVYAREIECAVLGNNSDVAATLPGEVVKDVEFYDYNSKYIDNKIQMDIPAKVPADLAQKMQEYAIKAYKAVNGTGLSRCDFFVTKDGNVYLNEINAIPGFTQWSMYPLLWENMGLSYSDLIEKLVDLAKETFETRENHLL
;
A
#
# COMPACT_ATOMS: atom_id res chain seq x y z
N MET A 1 7.58 -56.91 -30.91
CA MET A 1 7.98 -55.49 -30.73
C MET A 1 6.94 -54.86 -29.80
N SER A 2 7.32 -54.71 -28.54
CA SER A 2 6.37 -54.28 -27.49
C SER A 2 6.59 -52.79 -27.23
N ASP A 3 5.58 -51.96 -27.58
CA ASP A 3 5.53 -50.56 -27.19
C ASP A 3 5.32 -50.44 -25.69
N LYS A 4 6.36 -50.00 -24.97
CA LYS A 4 6.24 -49.57 -23.60
C LYS A 4 5.67 -48.14 -23.57
N ALA A 5 4.38 -48.02 -23.31
CA ALA A 5 3.75 -46.77 -22.95
C ALA A 5 4.36 -46.30 -21.62
N VAL A 6 5.16 -45.22 -21.69
CA VAL A 6 5.66 -44.50 -20.51
C VAL A 6 4.52 -43.70 -19.93
N SER A 7 3.91 -44.22 -18.88
CA SER A 7 2.95 -43.50 -18.05
C SER A 7 3.65 -42.27 -17.43
N LYS A 8 3.31 -41.05 -17.88
CA LYS A 8 3.58 -39.82 -17.18
C LYS A 8 2.72 -39.80 -15.90
N LYS A 9 3.25 -40.34 -14.81
CA LYS A 9 2.72 -40.06 -13.47
C LYS A 9 2.85 -38.53 -13.24
N GLY A 10 1.74 -37.81 -13.27
CA GLY A 10 1.67 -36.44 -12.80
C GLY A 10 2.23 -36.43 -11.37
N ARG A 11 3.29 -35.67 -11.13
CA ARG A 11 3.70 -35.31 -9.76
C ARG A 11 2.52 -34.55 -9.16
N ASN A 12 1.89 -35.18 -8.18
CA ASN A 12 1.01 -34.44 -7.26
C ASN A 12 1.93 -33.46 -6.50
N MET A 13 2.09 -32.24 -7.00
CA MET A 13 2.83 -31.21 -6.27
C MET A 13 1.98 -30.87 -5.04
N SER A 14 2.57 -30.96 -3.87
CA SER A 14 1.92 -30.46 -2.64
C SER A 14 1.58 -29.00 -2.82
N LYS A 15 0.39 -28.59 -2.41
CA LYS A 15 0.00 -27.17 -2.42
C LYS A 15 0.98 -26.35 -1.58
N GLU A 16 1.21 -25.12 -2.00
CA GLU A 16 2.05 -24.16 -1.29
C GLU A 16 1.27 -23.52 -0.14
N THR A 17 1.93 -23.23 0.98
CA THR A 17 1.28 -22.51 2.10
C THR A 17 1.34 -21.01 1.85
N LEU A 18 0.16 -20.37 1.78
CA LEU A 18 0.00 -18.93 1.79
C LEU A 18 -0.55 -18.50 3.17
N ILE A 19 0.24 -17.74 3.91
CA ILE A 19 -0.15 -17.18 5.21
C ILE A 19 -0.76 -15.80 4.97
N LEU A 20 -2.06 -15.66 5.19
CA LEU A 20 -2.77 -14.39 5.10
C LEU A 20 -2.77 -13.73 6.48
N LEU A 21 -2.01 -12.63 6.61
CA LEU A 21 -1.85 -11.88 7.84
C LEU A 21 -2.63 -10.58 7.74
N TYR A 22 -3.59 -10.34 8.65
CA TYR A 22 -4.54 -9.24 8.55
C TYR A 22 -4.96 -8.68 9.91
N GLY A 23 -5.72 -7.56 9.90
CA GLY A 23 -6.12 -6.81 11.09
C GLY A 23 -5.13 -5.68 11.39
N GLY A 24 -4.49 -5.70 12.55
CA GLY A 24 -3.45 -4.73 12.91
C GLY A 24 -3.91 -3.65 13.88
N ARG A 25 -2.95 -2.78 14.24
CA ARG A 25 -3.12 -1.73 15.26
C ARG A 25 -3.56 -0.39 14.68
N SER A 26 -3.50 -0.24 13.35
CA SER A 26 -3.82 1.02 12.68
C SER A 26 -5.32 1.32 12.70
N ALA A 27 -5.69 2.54 12.34
CA ALA A 27 -7.07 2.93 12.12
C ALA A 27 -7.71 2.22 10.91
N GLU A 28 -6.88 1.67 10.00
CA GLU A 28 -7.31 1.02 8.75
C GLU A 28 -7.53 -0.50 8.88
N ARG A 29 -7.58 -1.04 10.11
CA ARG A 29 -7.73 -2.50 10.35
C ARG A 29 -9.01 -3.11 9.77
N GLU A 30 -10.12 -2.35 9.70
CA GLU A 30 -11.35 -2.83 9.07
C GLU A 30 -11.16 -3.03 7.56
N VAL A 31 -10.44 -2.14 6.91
CA VAL A 31 -10.06 -2.27 5.48
C VAL A 31 -9.15 -3.48 5.28
N SER A 32 -8.25 -3.75 6.24
CA SER A 32 -7.41 -4.94 6.23
C SER A 32 -8.23 -6.23 6.27
N VAL A 33 -9.28 -6.31 7.11
CA VAL A 33 -10.19 -7.46 7.14
C VAL A 33 -10.89 -7.66 5.81
N LEU A 34 -11.44 -6.60 5.21
CA LEU A 34 -12.12 -6.66 3.91
C LEU A 34 -11.18 -7.07 2.78
N SER A 35 -9.95 -6.56 2.79
CA SER A 35 -8.90 -6.94 1.84
C SER A 35 -8.53 -8.42 1.99
N ALA A 36 -8.37 -8.90 3.22
CA ALA A 36 -8.06 -10.30 3.49
C ALA A 36 -9.20 -11.24 3.06
N GLU A 37 -10.46 -10.88 3.31
CA GLU A 37 -11.63 -11.63 2.82
C GLU A 37 -11.66 -11.69 1.28
N SER A 38 -11.32 -10.58 0.61
CA SER A 38 -11.25 -10.54 -0.86
C SER A 38 -10.15 -11.45 -1.40
N VAL A 39 -8.96 -11.42 -0.80
CA VAL A 39 -7.84 -12.31 -1.15
C VAL A 39 -8.23 -13.77 -0.91
N MET A 40 -8.76 -14.10 0.26
CA MET A 40 -9.20 -15.45 0.62
C MET A 40 -10.17 -16.04 -0.41
N ARG A 41 -11.10 -15.24 -0.94
CA ARG A 41 -12.07 -15.72 -1.96
C ARG A 41 -11.48 -15.88 -3.35
N ALA A 42 -10.39 -15.15 -3.66
CA ALA A 42 -9.80 -15.10 -5.00
C ALA A 42 -8.58 -16.00 -5.19
N VAL A 43 -7.97 -16.47 -4.11
CA VAL A 43 -6.80 -17.37 -4.16
C VAL A 43 -7.10 -18.62 -5.01
N ASN A 44 -6.11 -19.04 -5.79
CA ASN A 44 -6.15 -20.29 -6.52
C ASN A 44 -5.88 -21.50 -5.58
N TYR A 45 -6.94 -22.11 -5.09
CA TYR A 45 -6.88 -23.26 -4.19
C TYR A 45 -6.37 -24.55 -4.84
N SER A 46 -6.17 -24.59 -6.15
CA SER A 46 -5.43 -25.71 -6.78
C SER A 46 -3.93 -25.62 -6.50
N ARG A 47 -3.41 -24.42 -6.26
CA ARG A 47 -2.00 -24.11 -5.97
C ARG A 47 -1.74 -23.95 -4.47
N PHE A 48 -2.63 -23.29 -3.73
CA PHE A 48 -2.39 -22.86 -2.36
C PHE A 48 -3.28 -23.56 -1.31
N VAL A 49 -2.73 -23.68 -0.10
CA VAL A 49 -3.46 -23.78 1.16
C VAL A 49 -3.33 -22.44 1.85
N VAL A 50 -4.44 -21.83 2.28
CA VAL A 50 -4.45 -20.53 2.95
C VAL A 50 -4.59 -20.70 4.45
N LYS A 51 -3.63 -20.18 5.23
CA LYS A 51 -3.68 -20.12 6.69
C LYS A 51 -3.84 -18.67 7.13
N THR A 52 -4.85 -18.38 7.92
CA THR A 52 -5.18 -17.02 8.29
C THR A 52 -4.73 -16.69 9.71
N TYR A 53 -4.12 -15.51 9.87
CA TYR A 53 -3.66 -15.01 11.16
C TYR A 53 -4.16 -13.58 11.33
N PHE A 54 -4.85 -13.34 12.44
CA PHE A 54 -5.39 -12.05 12.81
C PHE A 54 -4.49 -11.36 13.82
N ILE A 55 -4.20 -10.07 13.60
CA ILE A 55 -3.55 -9.19 14.57
C ILE A 55 -4.62 -8.29 15.18
N THR A 56 -4.77 -8.36 16.49
CA THR A 56 -5.75 -7.53 17.21
C THR A 56 -5.32 -6.06 17.26
N LYS A 57 -6.24 -5.17 17.67
CA LYS A 57 -5.92 -3.76 17.96
C LYS A 57 -4.82 -3.61 19.02
N GLY A 58 -4.71 -4.57 19.95
CA GLY A 58 -3.65 -4.62 20.97
C GLY A 58 -2.29 -5.11 20.44
N GLY A 59 -2.23 -5.65 19.22
CA GLY A 59 -1.03 -6.22 18.62
C GLY A 59 -0.83 -7.70 18.92
N GLU A 60 -1.85 -8.39 19.43
CA GLU A 60 -1.79 -9.81 19.74
C GLU A 60 -2.09 -10.63 18.48
N PHE A 61 -1.39 -11.76 18.32
CA PHE A 61 -1.56 -12.65 17.18
C PHE A 61 -2.50 -13.80 17.54
N ILE A 62 -3.40 -14.12 16.62
CA ILE A 62 -4.38 -15.21 16.72
C ILE A 62 -4.31 -16.03 15.44
N LYS A 63 -4.06 -17.35 15.55
CA LYS A 63 -4.27 -18.27 14.43
C LYS A 63 -5.77 -18.54 14.31
N THR A 64 -6.35 -18.28 13.14
CA THR A 64 -7.78 -18.37 12.92
C THR A 64 -8.16 -19.62 12.14
N GLN A 65 -8.15 -19.58 10.82
CA GLN A 65 -8.69 -20.61 9.94
C GLN A 65 -7.61 -21.17 9.00
N GLU A 66 -7.89 -22.35 8.43
CA GLU A 66 -7.11 -22.94 7.36
C GLU A 66 -8.05 -23.40 6.26
N PHE A 67 -7.79 -22.97 5.02
CA PHE A 67 -8.61 -23.29 3.86
C PHE A 67 -7.77 -24.08 2.86
N THR A 68 -8.21 -25.31 2.57
CA THR A 68 -7.66 -26.17 1.51
C THR A 68 -8.39 -26.03 0.19
N ASP A 69 -9.61 -25.50 0.25
CA ASP A 69 -10.53 -25.31 -0.86
C ASP A 69 -11.21 -23.95 -0.75
N LYS A 70 -11.79 -23.46 -1.83
CA LYS A 70 -12.46 -22.16 -1.85
C LYS A 70 -13.56 -22.11 -0.80
N PRO A 71 -13.51 -21.14 0.14
CA PRO A 71 -14.53 -21.01 1.18
C PRO A 71 -15.90 -20.62 0.59
N ALA A 72 -16.95 -20.85 1.35
CA ALA A 72 -18.30 -20.40 1.02
C ALA A 72 -18.38 -18.86 0.96
N GLU A 73 -19.35 -18.31 0.23
CA GLU A 73 -19.48 -16.85 0.09
C GLU A 73 -19.79 -16.13 1.41
N GLU A 74 -20.54 -16.79 2.30
CA GLU A 74 -20.89 -16.32 3.63
C GLU A 74 -19.76 -16.44 4.66
N GLU A 75 -18.67 -17.15 4.34
CA GLU A 75 -17.53 -17.33 5.25
C GLU A 75 -16.89 -15.99 5.57
N LYS A 76 -16.71 -15.71 6.86
CA LYS A 76 -16.13 -14.47 7.37
C LYS A 76 -14.87 -14.74 8.14
N LEU A 77 -13.92 -13.80 8.03
CA LEU A 77 -12.72 -13.80 8.83
C LEU A 77 -12.99 -13.22 10.23
N LEU A 78 -12.13 -13.57 11.19
CA LEU A 78 -12.20 -13.05 12.55
C LEU A 78 -12.06 -11.53 12.57
N THR A 79 -12.85 -10.88 13.43
CA THR A 79 -12.79 -9.44 13.71
C THR A 79 -12.48 -9.19 15.19
N ASN A 80 -12.22 -7.92 15.57
CA ASN A 80 -11.91 -7.56 16.95
C ASN A 80 -13.00 -7.94 17.96
N ASP A 81 -14.27 -7.89 17.57
CA ASP A 81 -15.39 -8.15 18.47
C ASP A 81 -15.41 -9.59 19.01
N LEU A 82 -14.82 -10.51 18.25
CA LEU A 82 -14.75 -11.93 18.61
C LEU A 82 -13.36 -12.37 19.08
N ALA A 83 -12.35 -11.53 18.95
CA ALA A 83 -10.94 -11.87 19.17
C ALA A 83 -10.62 -12.28 20.61
N GLU A 84 -11.37 -11.78 21.61
CA GLU A 84 -11.13 -12.11 23.02
C GLU A 84 -11.38 -13.58 23.35
N SER A 85 -12.24 -14.27 22.59
CA SER A 85 -12.57 -15.69 22.77
C SER A 85 -11.54 -16.65 22.18
N TYR A 86 -10.57 -16.14 21.40
CA TYR A 86 -9.56 -16.96 20.72
C TYR A 86 -8.23 -16.99 21.47
N PRO A 87 -7.53 -18.14 21.48
CA PRO A 87 -6.23 -18.23 22.09
C PRO A 87 -5.20 -17.38 21.34
N LYS A 88 -4.45 -16.58 22.09
CA LYS A 88 -3.35 -15.78 21.58
C LYS A 88 -2.11 -16.64 21.44
N ILE A 89 -1.35 -16.39 20.38
CA ILE A 89 -0.11 -17.12 20.07
C ILE A 89 1.10 -16.18 20.12
N SER A 90 2.28 -16.76 20.25
CA SER A 90 3.51 -15.99 19.99
C SER A 90 3.53 -15.52 18.55
N PRO A 91 3.90 -14.25 18.26
CA PRO A 91 4.06 -13.78 16.87
C PRO A 91 4.94 -14.70 16.01
N ALA A 92 6.03 -15.25 16.58
CA ALA A 92 6.91 -16.18 15.87
C ALA A 92 6.25 -17.52 15.50
N ALA A 93 5.09 -17.87 16.07
CA ALA A 93 4.36 -19.10 15.73
C ALA A 93 3.72 -19.09 14.33
N ILE A 94 3.78 -17.95 13.61
CA ILE A 94 3.42 -17.90 12.19
C ILE A 94 4.46 -18.56 11.29
N TYR A 95 5.68 -18.82 11.82
CA TYR A 95 6.74 -19.45 11.03
C TYR A 95 6.33 -20.84 10.54
N GLU A 96 6.38 -21.00 9.24
CA GLU A 96 6.26 -22.28 8.56
C GLU A 96 7.26 -22.28 7.40
N LYS A 97 8.06 -23.34 7.33
CA LYS A 97 9.09 -23.47 6.30
C LYS A 97 8.46 -23.43 4.91
N ASP A 98 9.07 -22.66 4.00
CA ASP A 98 8.67 -22.47 2.60
C ASP A 98 7.28 -21.82 2.40
N ALA A 99 6.65 -21.31 3.47
CA ALA A 99 5.44 -20.52 3.36
C ALA A 99 5.74 -19.10 2.83
N VAL A 100 4.76 -18.53 2.12
CA VAL A 100 4.76 -17.11 1.74
C VAL A 100 3.73 -16.38 2.59
N VAL A 101 4.11 -15.27 3.18
CA VAL A 101 3.18 -14.41 3.94
C VAL A 101 2.60 -13.35 3.01
N PHE A 102 1.29 -13.18 3.02
CA PHE A 102 0.63 -12.05 2.39
C PHE A 102 0.10 -11.12 3.51
N PRO A 103 0.86 -10.08 3.88
CA PRO A 103 0.43 -9.12 4.87
C PRO A 103 -0.51 -8.12 4.19
N VAL A 104 -1.80 -8.21 4.47
CA VAL A 104 -2.81 -7.21 4.06
C VAL A 104 -3.04 -6.25 5.21
N LEU A 105 -1.98 -5.55 5.59
CA LEU A 105 -1.94 -4.64 6.74
C LEU A 105 -1.74 -3.21 6.23
N HIS A 106 -2.70 -2.33 6.46
CA HIS A 106 -2.66 -0.95 6.00
C HIS A 106 -2.25 0.01 7.11
N GLY A 107 -1.53 1.08 6.73
CA GLY A 107 -1.05 2.13 7.63
C GLY A 107 0.09 1.72 8.56
N PRO A 108 0.27 2.43 9.70
CA PRO A 108 1.36 2.17 10.64
C PRO A 108 1.44 0.72 11.12
N MET A 109 2.64 0.20 11.30
CA MET A 109 3.01 -1.18 11.59
C MET A 109 2.81 -2.16 10.41
N GLY A 110 2.07 -1.78 9.37
CA GLY A 110 1.90 -2.57 8.14
C GLY A 110 2.76 -2.07 6.99
N GLU A 111 2.84 -0.75 6.81
CA GLU A 111 3.46 -0.09 5.65
C GLU A 111 4.74 0.69 6.01
N ASP A 112 5.25 0.60 7.23
CA ASP A 112 6.37 1.39 7.76
C ASP A 112 7.69 0.61 7.94
N GLY A 113 7.75 -0.63 7.46
CA GLY A 113 8.91 -1.51 7.62
C GLY A 113 8.85 -2.43 8.84
N SER A 114 7.92 -2.20 9.79
CA SER A 114 7.83 -2.97 11.04
C SER A 114 7.50 -4.45 10.79
N ILE A 115 6.42 -4.73 10.08
CA ILE A 115 6.04 -6.11 9.77
C ILE A 115 7.03 -6.76 8.80
N GLN A 116 7.58 -6.01 7.85
CA GLN A 116 8.58 -6.49 6.92
C GLN A 116 9.83 -6.95 7.67
N GLY A 117 10.33 -6.13 8.62
CA GLY A 117 11.48 -6.48 9.45
C GLY A 117 11.24 -7.72 10.31
N PHE A 118 10.04 -7.86 10.87
CA PHE A 118 9.65 -9.06 11.62
C PHE A 118 9.68 -10.33 10.73
N LEU A 119 9.13 -10.25 9.52
CA LEU A 119 9.09 -11.37 8.58
C LEU A 119 10.48 -11.73 8.05
N GLU A 120 11.36 -10.73 7.86
CA GLU A 120 12.76 -10.97 7.47
C GLU A 120 13.56 -11.67 8.58
N ILE A 121 13.39 -11.29 9.85
CA ILE A 121 14.01 -11.97 10.99
C ILE A 121 13.54 -13.43 11.08
N LEU A 122 12.28 -13.70 10.78
CA LEU A 122 11.74 -15.05 10.70
C LEU A 122 12.18 -15.83 9.45
N ARG A 123 12.89 -15.21 8.52
CA ARG A 123 13.28 -15.80 7.23
C ARG A 123 12.08 -16.33 6.45
N LEU A 124 11.03 -15.54 6.35
CA LEU A 124 9.86 -15.82 5.56
C LEU A 124 9.86 -14.98 4.28
N ALA A 125 9.42 -15.57 3.16
CA ALA A 125 9.03 -14.83 1.98
C ALA A 125 7.73 -14.07 2.27
N TYR A 126 7.59 -12.83 1.77
CA TYR A 126 6.36 -12.06 1.97
C TYR A 126 6.04 -11.18 0.76
N VAL A 127 4.76 -11.03 0.49
CA VAL A 127 4.22 -10.15 -0.54
C VAL A 127 4.33 -8.69 -0.06
N GLY A 128 4.79 -7.82 -0.95
CA GLY A 128 4.81 -6.39 -0.70
C GLY A 128 6.19 -5.76 -0.74
N PRO A 129 6.29 -4.53 -0.24
CA PRO A 129 7.53 -3.76 -0.24
C PRO A 129 8.54 -4.34 0.74
N ASN A 130 9.83 -4.19 0.45
CA ASN A 130 10.88 -4.45 1.43
C ASN A 130 10.91 -3.37 2.53
N ILE A 131 11.72 -3.56 3.58
CA ILE A 131 11.82 -2.65 4.73
C ILE A 131 12.11 -1.20 4.29
N LEU A 132 13.10 -1.02 3.40
CA LEU A 132 13.53 0.30 2.96
C LEU A 132 12.41 1.01 2.19
N SER A 133 11.77 0.32 1.25
CA SER A 133 10.68 0.89 0.46
C SER A 133 9.50 1.25 1.36
N ALA A 134 9.07 0.34 2.24
CA ALA A 134 7.97 0.58 3.16
C ALA A 134 8.22 1.81 4.05
N SER A 135 9.35 1.86 4.73
CA SER A 135 9.67 2.97 5.63
C SER A 135 9.87 4.30 4.90
N SER A 136 10.49 4.27 3.70
CA SER A 136 10.73 5.50 2.92
C SER A 136 9.45 6.09 2.35
N THR A 137 8.48 5.26 1.96
CA THR A 137 7.22 5.74 1.39
C THR A 137 6.21 6.15 2.46
N MET A 138 6.27 5.54 3.65
CA MET A 138 5.43 5.93 4.78
C MET A 138 5.76 7.34 5.28
N ASP A 139 7.03 7.72 5.28
CA ASP A 139 7.48 9.05 5.68
C ASP A 139 7.42 10.03 4.51
N LYS A 140 6.42 10.92 4.52
CA LYS A 140 6.18 11.89 3.44
C LYS A 140 7.37 12.80 3.14
N LEU A 141 8.11 13.23 4.17
CA LEU A 141 9.28 14.10 3.96
C LEU A 141 10.43 13.34 3.31
N LEU A 142 10.71 12.12 3.78
CA LEU A 142 11.75 11.29 3.19
C LEU A 142 11.40 10.90 1.75
N ALA A 143 10.15 10.50 1.50
CA ALA A 143 9.65 10.19 0.17
C ALA A 143 9.85 11.37 -0.79
N LYS A 144 9.48 12.60 -0.36
CA LYS A 144 9.65 13.82 -1.15
C LYS A 144 11.11 14.09 -1.52
N HIS A 145 12.04 13.95 -0.59
CA HIS A 145 13.46 14.11 -0.88
C HIS A 145 13.98 13.08 -1.88
N VAL A 146 13.51 11.82 -1.78
CA VAL A 146 13.88 10.77 -2.75
C VAL A 146 13.33 11.09 -4.14
N PHE A 147 12.06 11.51 -4.24
CA PHE A 147 11.43 11.84 -5.53
C PHE A 147 12.07 13.06 -6.19
N GLU A 148 12.42 14.07 -5.40
CA GLU A 148 13.14 15.26 -5.87
C GLU A 148 14.53 14.87 -6.44
N ALA A 149 15.29 14.03 -5.72
CA ALA A 149 16.62 13.58 -6.15
C ALA A 149 16.60 12.84 -7.50
N VAL A 150 15.48 12.19 -7.84
CA VAL A 150 15.31 11.54 -9.15
C VAL A 150 14.52 12.39 -10.15
N GLY A 151 14.17 13.64 -9.82
CA GLY A 151 13.47 14.56 -10.70
C GLY A 151 12.06 14.11 -11.08
N VAL A 152 11.30 13.54 -10.11
CA VAL A 152 9.85 13.34 -10.20
C VAL A 152 9.18 14.58 -9.63
N PRO A 153 8.36 15.30 -10.41
CA PRO A 153 7.73 16.54 -9.96
C PRO A 153 6.76 16.32 -8.80
N GLN A 154 6.78 17.26 -7.86
CA GLN A 154 5.91 17.28 -6.69
C GLN A 154 5.38 18.70 -6.50
N VAL A 155 4.29 18.86 -5.76
CA VAL A 155 3.85 20.19 -5.33
C VAL A 155 4.91 20.83 -4.43
N PRO A 156 5.10 22.17 -4.47
CA PRO A 156 6.00 22.87 -3.55
C PRO A 156 5.65 22.53 -2.09
N TYR A 157 6.66 22.42 -1.24
CA TYR A 157 6.46 22.08 0.16
C TYR A 157 7.53 22.70 1.06
N VAL A 158 7.20 22.79 2.36
CA VAL A 158 8.10 23.15 3.45
C VAL A 158 8.07 22.02 4.48
N ALA A 159 9.23 21.63 4.99
CA ALA A 159 9.34 20.74 6.13
C ALA A 159 9.24 21.57 7.42
N ALA A 160 8.58 21.02 8.43
CA ALA A 160 8.47 21.65 9.75
C ALA A 160 8.68 20.60 10.86
N PHE A 161 9.43 20.99 11.89
CA PHE A 161 9.73 20.12 13.03
C PHE A 161 9.23 20.76 14.33
N ALA A 162 8.78 19.93 15.27
CA ALA A 162 8.13 20.40 16.49
C ALA A 162 9.06 21.24 17.42
N ASP A 163 10.37 21.05 17.30
CA ASP A 163 11.41 21.74 18.08
C ASP A 163 11.98 22.99 17.38
N GLU A 164 11.50 23.30 16.17
CA GLU A 164 11.90 24.51 15.41
C GLU A 164 11.11 25.76 15.80
N ASN A 165 11.67 26.93 15.47
CA ASN A 165 11.02 28.22 15.66
C ASN A 165 9.82 28.35 14.73
N GLN A 166 8.63 28.40 15.30
CA GLN A 166 7.38 28.50 14.53
C GLN A 166 7.26 29.77 13.68
N GLY A 167 7.91 30.88 14.11
CA GLY A 167 7.97 32.12 13.33
C GLY A 167 8.84 31.96 12.08
N GLU A 168 9.93 31.23 12.15
CA GLU A 168 10.79 30.94 11.00
C GLU A 168 10.09 30.01 10.02
N ILE A 169 9.39 28.98 10.50
CA ILE A 169 8.54 28.12 9.66
C ILE A 169 7.47 28.94 8.93
N ALA A 170 6.77 29.83 9.63
CA ALA A 170 5.75 30.67 9.04
C ALA A 170 6.31 31.60 7.96
N GLN A 171 7.52 32.16 8.19
CA GLN A 171 8.21 32.97 7.20
C GLN A 171 8.57 32.17 5.96
N GLU A 172 9.15 30.96 6.13
CA GLU A 172 9.52 30.07 5.03
C GLU A 172 8.30 29.66 4.19
N VAL A 173 7.17 29.36 4.84
CA VAL A 173 5.90 29.08 4.14
C VAL A 173 5.47 30.22 3.25
N VAL A 174 5.47 31.46 3.76
CA VAL A 174 5.09 32.65 2.98
C VAL A 174 6.06 32.93 1.82
N GLU A 175 7.35 32.63 2.00
CA GLU A 175 8.36 32.82 0.96
C GLU A 175 8.30 31.78 -0.15
N LYS A 176 7.89 30.54 0.16
CA LYS A 176 7.97 29.41 -0.77
C LYS A 176 6.65 28.89 -1.30
N LEU A 177 5.53 29.14 -0.60
CA LEU A 177 4.23 28.56 -0.90
C LEU A 177 3.16 29.62 -1.10
N GLU A 178 2.15 29.25 -1.91
CA GLU A 178 0.92 30.03 -2.05
C GLU A 178 -0.23 29.34 -1.29
N PHE A 179 -1.07 30.11 -0.61
CA PHE A 179 -2.24 29.56 0.05
C PHE A 179 -3.36 29.21 -0.97
N PRO A 180 -4.21 28.19 -0.70
CA PRO A 180 -4.22 27.38 0.53
C PRO A 180 -3.03 26.42 0.59
N VAL A 181 -2.62 26.06 1.82
CA VAL A 181 -1.65 24.99 2.06
C VAL A 181 -2.29 23.85 2.85
N PHE A 182 -1.70 22.65 2.76
CA PHE A 182 -2.09 21.49 3.54
C PHE A 182 -0.99 21.11 4.51
N VAL A 183 -1.32 21.09 5.80
CA VAL A 183 -0.42 20.69 6.89
C VAL A 183 -0.68 19.23 7.21
N LYS A 184 0.36 18.38 7.10
CA LYS A 184 0.23 16.92 7.19
C LYS A 184 1.32 16.33 8.09
N PRO A 185 1.00 15.45 9.07
CA PRO A 185 2.01 14.66 9.75
C PRO A 185 2.82 13.82 8.76
N ALA A 186 4.13 13.63 8.98
CA ALA A 186 4.99 12.90 8.04
C ALA A 186 4.62 11.42 7.94
N ASN A 187 4.32 10.75 9.05
CA ASN A 187 4.13 9.29 9.13
C ASN A 187 2.69 8.87 9.45
N MET A 188 1.70 9.49 8.83
CA MET A 188 0.29 9.11 9.00
C MET A 188 -0.39 8.86 7.66
N GLY A 189 -1.34 7.90 7.65
CA GLY A 189 -2.20 7.58 6.53
C GLY A 189 -3.63 8.09 6.71
N SER A 190 -4.51 7.79 5.75
CA SER A 190 -5.97 8.02 5.81
C SER A 190 -6.40 9.43 6.22
N SER A 191 -5.65 10.44 5.82
CA SER A 191 -5.92 11.87 6.12
C SER A 191 -5.94 12.21 7.62
N VAL A 192 -5.41 11.37 8.51
CA VAL A 192 -5.34 11.64 9.94
C VAL A 192 -4.39 12.81 10.21
N GLY A 193 -4.86 13.82 10.94
CA GLY A 193 -4.08 14.99 11.32
C GLY A 193 -3.80 15.97 10.18
N ILE A 194 -4.46 15.81 9.01
CA ILE A 194 -4.33 16.76 7.88
C ILE A 194 -5.27 17.93 8.10
N SER A 195 -4.74 19.15 7.92
CA SER A 195 -5.49 20.40 7.97
C SER A 195 -5.28 21.21 6.70
N LYS A 196 -6.37 21.70 6.09
CA LYS A 196 -6.31 22.74 5.06
C LYS A 196 -6.20 24.09 5.75
N VAL A 197 -5.30 24.93 5.28
CA VAL A 197 -5.02 26.27 5.81
C VAL A 197 -5.18 27.26 4.68
N ASP A 198 -6.17 28.13 4.79
CA ASP A 198 -6.51 29.11 3.74
C ASP A 198 -5.73 30.43 3.87
N ASP A 199 -5.22 30.74 5.06
CA ASP A 199 -4.36 31.90 5.29
C ASP A 199 -3.35 31.68 6.43
N LEU A 200 -2.38 32.58 6.58
CA LEU A 200 -1.30 32.49 7.53
C LEU A 200 -1.75 32.43 9.00
N ALA A 201 -2.88 33.02 9.34
CA ALA A 201 -3.36 33.04 10.72
C ALA A 201 -3.73 31.67 11.25
N ASP A 202 -4.17 30.78 10.37
CA ASP A 202 -4.57 29.40 10.71
C ASP A 202 -3.41 28.40 10.70
N LEU A 203 -2.20 28.81 10.25
CA LEU A 203 -1.06 27.90 10.13
C LEU A 203 -0.62 27.33 11.48
N GLN A 204 -0.50 28.16 12.52
CA GLN A 204 -0.06 27.72 13.84
C GLN A 204 -1.01 26.72 14.52
N PRO A 205 -2.35 26.93 14.51
CA PRO A 205 -3.30 25.91 14.97
C PRO A 205 -3.16 24.58 14.22
N ALA A 206 -3.00 24.61 12.88
CA ALA A 206 -2.84 23.44 12.05
C ALA A 206 -1.56 22.66 12.36
N LEU A 207 -0.42 23.35 12.56
CA LEU A 207 0.84 22.74 13.01
C LEU A 207 0.67 22.09 14.38
N SER A 208 0.03 22.80 15.33
CA SER A 208 -0.23 22.25 16.67
C SER A 208 -1.10 20.99 16.65
N GLU A 209 -2.04 20.90 15.71
CA GLU A 209 -2.84 19.70 15.51
C GLU A 209 -2.01 18.55 14.93
N ALA A 210 -1.24 18.82 13.87
CA ALA A 210 -0.40 17.81 13.21
C ALA A 210 0.68 17.26 14.14
N TYR A 211 1.28 18.08 15.00
CA TYR A 211 2.29 17.67 15.99
C TYR A 211 1.75 16.75 17.10
N LYS A 212 0.43 16.57 17.23
CA LYS A 212 -0.11 15.50 18.10
C LYS A 212 0.15 14.10 17.58
N TYR A 213 0.40 13.98 16.27
CA TYR A 213 0.56 12.69 15.57
C TYR A 213 2.01 12.41 15.18
N ASP A 214 2.80 13.44 14.86
CA ASP A 214 4.20 13.29 14.48
C ASP A 214 4.97 14.58 14.79
N ASN A 215 6.22 14.46 15.26
CA ASN A 215 7.12 15.60 15.45
C ASN A 215 7.62 16.20 14.12
N ARG A 216 7.36 15.55 13.01
CA ARG A 216 7.71 15.94 11.64
C ARG A 216 6.44 16.19 10.83
N VAL A 217 6.40 17.32 10.17
CA VAL A 217 5.23 17.77 9.40
C VAL A 217 5.68 18.22 8.03
N VAL A 218 4.91 17.92 7.01
CA VAL A 218 5.03 18.52 5.67
C VAL A 218 3.91 19.53 5.46
N ILE A 219 4.26 20.71 4.99
CA ILE A 219 3.34 21.76 4.59
C ILE A 219 3.39 21.85 3.08
N GLU A 220 2.34 21.50 2.40
CA GLU A 220 2.26 21.44 0.93
C GLU A 220 1.38 22.53 0.38
N GLN A 221 1.80 23.11 -0.74
CA GLN A 221 0.94 24.02 -1.51
C GLN A 221 -0.28 23.28 -2.05
N GLY A 222 -1.46 23.80 -1.81
CA GLY A 222 -2.68 23.28 -2.37
C GLY A 222 -2.77 23.54 -3.88
N VAL A 223 -3.19 22.51 -4.62
CA VAL A 223 -3.40 22.61 -6.07
C VAL A 223 -4.80 22.13 -6.45
N TYR A 224 -5.45 22.83 -7.37
CA TYR A 224 -6.69 22.38 -7.97
C TYR A 224 -6.36 21.33 -9.04
N ALA A 225 -6.58 20.06 -8.73
CA ALA A 225 -6.16 18.94 -9.57
C ALA A 225 -7.14 17.79 -9.54
N ARG A 226 -7.08 16.95 -10.58
CA ARG A 226 -7.68 15.63 -10.59
C ARG A 226 -6.77 14.67 -9.82
N GLU A 227 -7.36 13.71 -9.10
CA GLU A 227 -6.61 12.64 -8.43
C GLU A 227 -6.57 11.41 -9.31
N ILE A 228 -5.38 11.06 -9.77
CA ILE A 228 -5.16 10.00 -10.75
C ILE A 228 -4.12 9.03 -10.19
N GLU A 229 -4.41 7.74 -10.28
CA GLU A 229 -3.66 6.68 -9.65
C GLU A 229 -3.07 5.70 -10.69
N CYS A 230 -1.82 5.28 -10.51
CA CYS A 230 -1.17 4.23 -11.29
C CYS A 230 -0.75 3.08 -10.37
N ALA A 231 -1.12 1.85 -10.73
CA ALA A 231 -0.62 0.67 -10.05
C ALA A 231 0.74 0.25 -10.61
N VAL A 232 1.68 -0.08 -9.73
CA VAL A 232 3.02 -0.58 -10.10
C VAL A 232 3.19 -1.99 -9.58
N LEU A 233 3.79 -2.86 -10.39
CA LEU A 233 4.01 -4.28 -10.09
C LEU A 233 5.38 -4.71 -10.61
N GLY A 234 6.12 -5.46 -9.82
CA GLY A 234 7.38 -6.08 -10.26
C GLY A 234 8.57 -5.85 -9.32
N ASN A 235 9.68 -6.48 -9.66
CA ASN A 235 10.95 -6.39 -8.95
C ASN A 235 12.07 -5.90 -9.88
N ASN A 236 13.06 -5.22 -9.35
CA ASN A 236 14.31 -4.86 -10.02
C ASN A 236 14.10 -4.18 -11.39
N SER A 237 14.49 -4.86 -12.49
CA SER A 237 14.33 -4.35 -13.86
C SER A 237 12.97 -4.65 -14.48
N ASP A 238 12.27 -5.68 -14.00
CA ASP A 238 10.96 -6.13 -14.49
C ASP A 238 9.83 -5.44 -13.70
N VAL A 239 9.68 -4.14 -13.93
CA VAL A 239 8.67 -3.29 -13.29
C VAL A 239 7.76 -2.71 -14.34
N ALA A 240 6.46 -2.88 -14.16
CA ALA A 240 5.44 -2.32 -15.02
C ALA A 240 4.48 -1.40 -14.24
N ALA A 241 3.94 -0.39 -14.91
CA ALA A 241 2.87 0.45 -14.40
C ALA A 241 1.63 0.34 -15.30
N THR A 242 0.45 0.37 -14.71
CA THR A 242 -0.82 0.32 -15.45
C THR A 242 -1.11 1.64 -16.16
N LEU A 243 -2.06 1.62 -17.11
CA LEU A 243 -2.77 2.83 -17.46
C LEU A 243 -3.38 3.44 -16.19
N PRO A 244 -3.43 4.79 -16.11
CA PRO A 244 -3.95 5.44 -14.92
C PRO A 244 -5.47 5.26 -14.76
N GLY A 245 -5.93 5.27 -13.52
CA GLY A 245 -7.33 5.39 -13.14
C GLY A 245 -7.59 6.69 -12.39
N GLU A 246 -8.80 7.20 -12.41
CA GLU A 246 -9.19 8.43 -11.73
C GLU A 246 -10.21 8.16 -10.64
N VAL A 247 -10.01 8.77 -9.50
CA VAL A 247 -11.02 8.88 -8.45
C VAL A 247 -11.84 10.15 -8.73
N VAL A 248 -13.07 9.97 -9.24
CA VAL A 248 -13.97 11.09 -9.55
C VAL A 248 -14.68 11.51 -8.28
N LYS A 249 -14.43 12.73 -7.82
CA LYS A 249 -14.98 13.30 -6.59
C LYS A 249 -16.10 14.28 -6.89
N ASP A 250 -17.23 14.12 -6.20
CA ASP A 250 -18.33 15.08 -6.23
C ASP A 250 -18.17 16.21 -5.19
N VAL A 251 -17.13 16.15 -4.30
CA VAL A 251 -16.86 17.10 -3.21
C VAL A 251 -15.38 17.41 -3.07
N GLU A 252 -15.06 18.65 -2.62
CA GLU A 252 -13.69 19.17 -2.51
C GLU A 252 -12.79 18.46 -1.49
N PHE A 253 -13.34 17.76 -0.50
CA PHE A 253 -12.55 17.08 0.53
C PHE A 253 -13.13 15.71 0.88
N TYR A 254 -12.25 14.69 0.90
CA TYR A 254 -12.58 13.29 1.11
C TYR A 254 -12.04 12.80 2.46
N ASP A 255 -12.94 12.44 3.37
CA ASP A 255 -12.58 11.80 4.64
C ASP A 255 -12.54 10.27 4.55
N TYR A 256 -12.11 9.63 5.64
CA TYR A 256 -12.02 8.17 5.78
C TYR A 256 -13.34 7.44 5.53
N ASN A 257 -14.46 8.00 6.02
CA ASN A 257 -15.77 7.35 5.89
C ASN A 257 -16.24 7.29 4.44
N SER A 258 -16.01 8.37 3.70
CA SER A 258 -16.33 8.46 2.28
C SER A 258 -15.51 7.50 1.43
N LYS A 259 -14.25 7.22 1.82
CA LYS A 259 -13.34 6.31 1.09
C LYS A 259 -13.71 4.84 1.20
N TYR A 260 -14.24 4.38 2.33
CA TYR A 260 -14.33 2.95 2.64
C TYR A 260 -15.73 2.45 3.05
N ILE A 261 -16.64 3.34 3.45
CA ILE A 261 -17.95 2.95 4.00
C ILE A 261 -19.11 3.23 3.04
N ASP A 262 -19.12 4.37 2.37
CA ASP A 262 -20.29 4.82 1.61
C ASP A 262 -20.42 4.26 0.19
N ASN A 263 -19.42 3.54 -0.35
CA ASN A 263 -19.40 2.91 -1.69
C ASN A 263 -19.88 3.83 -2.84
N LYS A 264 -19.71 5.16 -2.70
CA LYS A 264 -20.15 6.17 -3.68
C LYS A 264 -19.02 6.74 -4.53
N ILE A 265 -17.83 6.11 -4.46
CA ILE A 265 -16.69 6.57 -5.25
C ILE A 265 -16.88 6.12 -6.69
N GLN A 266 -17.05 7.05 -7.60
CA GLN A 266 -16.95 6.77 -9.02
C GLN A 266 -15.48 6.68 -9.39
N MET A 267 -15.10 5.58 -10.07
CA MET A 267 -13.77 5.38 -10.63
C MET A 267 -13.87 5.33 -12.15
N ASP A 268 -13.09 6.14 -12.84
CA ASP A 268 -12.91 6.06 -14.28
C ASP A 268 -11.64 5.24 -14.59
N ILE A 269 -11.79 4.03 -15.12
CA ILE A 269 -10.69 3.10 -15.44
C ILE A 269 -10.84 2.65 -16.90
N PRO A 270 -9.89 3.00 -17.81
CA PRO A 270 -8.80 3.94 -17.57
C PRO A 270 -9.27 5.39 -17.43
N ALA A 271 -8.46 6.23 -16.78
CA ALA A 271 -8.72 7.65 -16.66
C ALA A 271 -8.79 8.34 -18.03
N LYS A 272 -9.69 9.30 -18.18
CA LYS A 272 -9.84 10.08 -19.43
C LYS A 272 -8.78 11.19 -19.48
N VAL A 273 -7.56 10.82 -19.87
CA VAL A 273 -6.41 11.72 -20.04
C VAL A 273 -5.77 11.53 -21.43
N PRO A 274 -5.05 12.54 -21.98
CA PRO A 274 -4.24 12.38 -23.18
C PRO A 274 -3.21 11.24 -23.01
N ALA A 275 -2.90 10.53 -24.11
CA ALA A 275 -2.02 9.36 -24.09
C ALA A 275 -0.59 9.68 -23.62
N ASP A 276 -0.07 10.84 -24.02
CA ASP A 276 1.25 11.33 -23.58
C ASP A 276 1.28 11.63 -22.08
N LEU A 277 0.18 12.13 -21.52
CA LEU A 277 0.05 12.37 -20.10
C LEU A 277 -0.04 11.04 -19.31
N ALA A 278 -0.78 10.06 -19.82
CA ALA A 278 -0.84 8.72 -19.25
C ALA A 278 0.55 8.06 -19.23
N GLN A 279 1.27 8.12 -20.34
CA GLN A 279 2.64 7.60 -20.44
C GLN A 279 3.57 8.29 -19.43
N LYS A 280 3.49 9.60 -19.32
CA LYS A 280 4.30 10.38 -18.36
C LYS A 280 4.06 9.96 -16.92
N MET A 281 2.81 9.71 -16.54
CA MET A 281 2.47 9.21 -15.20
C MET A 281 3.05 7.81 -14.96
N GLN A 282 2.96 6.90 -15.95
CA GLN A 282 3.58 5.57 -15.86
C GLN A 282 5.10 5.66 -15.67
N GLU A 283 5.78 6.54 -16.43
CA GLU A 283 7.22 6.76 -16.31
C GLU A 283 7.61 7.31 -14.93
N TYR A 284 6.85 8.27 -14.40
CA TYR A 284 7.07 8.81 -13.07
C TYR A 284 6.79 7.78 -11.97
N ALA A 285 5.73 6.98 -12.10
CA ALA A 285 5.42 5.92 -11.17
C ALA A 285 6.54 4.87 -11.08
N ILE A 286 7.03 4.39 -12.23
CA ILE A 286 8.15 3.43 -12.28
C ILE A 286 9.43 4.05 -11.72
N LYS A 287 9.71 5.32 -12.05
CA LYS A 287 10.89 6.03 -11.60
C LYS A 287 10.90 6.22 -10.08
N ALA A 288 9.78 6.67 -9.51
CA ALA A 288 9.63 6.86 -8.08
C ALA A 288 9.68 5.53 -7.32
N TYR A 289 8.99 4.50 -7.83
CA TYR A 289 9.03 3.15 -7.27
C TYR A 289 10.45 2.57 -7.20
N LYS A 290 11.22 2.70 -8.29
CA LYS A 290 12.62 2.25 -8.32
C LYS A 290 13.51 3.05 -7.38
N ALA A 291 13.26 4.35 -7.23
CA ALA A 291 14.05 5.22 -6.36
C ALA A 291 13.94 4.86 -4.87
N VAL A 292 12.78 4.37 -4.44
CA VAL A 292 12.58 3.85 -3.08
C VAL A 292 12.93 2.35 -2.95
N ASN A 293 13.58 1.76 -3.95
CA ASN A 293 13.88 0.32 -3.99
C ASN A 293 12.62 -0.55 -3.86
N GLY A 294 11.54 -0.20 -4.57
CA GLY A 294 10.26 -0.89 -4.51
C GLY A 294 10.35 -2.36 -4.93
N THR A 295 9.57 -3.21 -4.26
CA THR A 295 9.40 -4.63 -4.58
C THR A 295 7.92 -5.01 -4.51
N GLY A 296 7.53 -6.00 -5.32
CA GLY A 296 6.17 -6.54 -5.35
C GLY A 296 5.18 -5.55 -5.95
N LEU A 297 4.60 -4.69 -5.14
CA LEU A 297 3.51 -3.79 -5.52
C LEU A 297 3.63 -2.39 -4.92
N SER A 298 2.99 -1.42 -5.55
CA SER A 298 2.60 -0.15 -4.95
C SER A 298 1.55 0.57 -5.80
N ARG A 299 0.91 1.61 -5.26
CA ARG A 299 0.09 2.55 -6.03
C ARG A 299 0.69 3.95 -5.90
N CYS A 300 0.92 4.58 -7.03
CA CYS A 300 1.39 5.96 -7.12
C CYS A 300 0.21 6.88 -7.39
N ASP A 301 -0.01 7.85 -6.52
CA ASP A 301 -1.12 8.77 -6.57
C ASP A 301 -0.64 10.15 -7.06
N PHE A 302 -1.28 10.67 -8.09
CA PHE A 302 -0.88 11.90 -8.78
C PHE A 302 -1.94 12.98 -8.69
N PHE A 303 -1.49 14.21 -8.60
CA PHE A 303 -2.28 15.41 -8.90
C PHE A 303 -2.04 15.83 -10.34
N VAL A 304 -3.12 15.95 -11.12
CA VAL A 304 -3.07 16.41 -12.52
C VAL A 304 -3.88 17.68 -12.64
N THR A 305 -3.21 18.81 -12.90
CA THR A 305 -3.85 20.11 -13.04
C THR A 305 -4.51 20.28 -14.41
N LYS A 306 -5.38 21.29 -14.54
CA LYS A 306 -6.02 21.64 -15.83
C LYS A 306 -5.02 21.98 -16.93
N ASP A 307 -3.86 22.52 -16.56
CA ASP A 307 -2.79 22.89 -17.49
C ASP A 307 -1.90 21.71 -17.87
N GLY A 308 -2.22 20.49 -17.41
CA GLY A 308 -1.50 19.26 -17.71
C GLY A 308 -0.20 19.06 -16.90
N ASN A 309 -0.01 19.80 -15.81
CA ASN A 309 1.08 19.51 -14.88
C ASN A 309 0.74 18.25 -14.07
N VAL A 310 1.74 17.38 -13.92
CA VAL A 310 1.65 16.11 -13.16
C VAL A 310 2.57 16.20 -11.97
N TYR A 311 2.03 16.04 -10.78
CA TYR A 311 2.76 16.01 -9.52
C TYR A 311 2.51 14.67 -8.82
N LEU A 312 3.58 13.97 -8.42
CA LEU A 312 3.44 12.81 -7.55
C LEU A 312 3.08 13.29 -6.13
N ASN A 313 1.94 12.85 -5.63
CA ASN A 313 1.50 13.11 -4.27
C ASN A 313 2.16 12.16 -3.28
N GLU A 314 1.94 10.85 -3.48
CA GLU A 314 2.47 9.81 -2.59
C GLU A 314 2.59 8.46 -3.30
N ILE A 315 3.32 7.53 -2.67
CA ILE A 315 3.33 6.11 -3.01
C ILE A 315 2.74 5.34 -1.83
N ASN A 316 1.67 4.59 -2.10
CA ASN A 316 1.09 3.66 -1.16
C ASN A 316 1.79 2.30 -1.31
N ALA A 317 2.53 1.89 -0.28
CA ALA A 317 3.38 0.70 -0.30
C ALA A 317 2.55 -0.60 -0.29
N ILE A 318 1.45 -0.62 0.46
CA ILE A 318 0.45 -1.70 0.46
C ILE A 318 -0.93 -1.08 0.19
N PRO A 319 -1.26 -0.79 -1.09
CA PRO A 319 -2.53 -0.16 -1.42
C PRO A 319 -3.72 -1.03 -1.03
N GLY A 320 -4.90 -0.42 -0.89
CA GLY A 320 -6.13 -1.15 -0.67
C GLY A 320 -6.26 -2.32 -1.65
N PHE A 321 -6.56 -3.51 -1.12
CA PHE A 321 -6.50 -4.76 -1.87
C PHE A 321 -7.81 -5.55 -1.83
N THR A 322 -8.95 -4.86 -1.70
CA THR A 322 -10.26 -5.49 -1.96
C THR A 322 -10.45 -5.65 -3.46
N GLN A 323 -11.33 -6.55 -3.87
CA GLN A 323 -11.67 -6.69 -5.30
C GLN A 323 -12.24 -5.40 -5.96
N TRP A 324 -12.64 -4.41 -5.14
CA TRP A 324 -13.16 -3.12 -5.57
C TRP A 324 -12.16 -1.98 -5.43
N SER A 325 -10.95 -2.28 -4.95
CA SER A 325 -9.90 -1.27 -4.79
C SER A 325 -9.28 -0.92 -6.14
N MET A 326 -8.85 0.33 -6.29
CA MET A 326 -8.26 0.83 -7.54
C MET A 326 -7.08 -0.04 -8.01
N TYR A 327 -6.19 -0.47 -7.11
CA TYR A 327 -5.00 -1.23 -7.49
C TYR A 327 -5.33 -2.52 -8.28
N PRO A 328 -6.15 -3.46 -7.78
CA PRO A 328 -6.48 -4.65 -8.56
C PRO A 328 -7.35 -4.34 -9.79
N LEU A 329 -8.25 -3.35 -9.74
CA LEU A 329 -9.07 -2.98 -10.89
C LEU A 329 -8.23 -2.42 -12.05
N LEU A 330 -7.16 -1.68 -11.76
CA LEU A 330 -6.21 -1.20 -12.77
C LEU A 330 -5.51 -2.35 -13.48
N TRP A 331 -5.08 -3.39 -12.75
CA TRP A 331 -4.46 -4.57 -13.35
C TRP A 331 -5.48 -5.41 -14.11
N GLU A 332 -6.70 -5.53 -13.62
CA GLU A 332 -7.78 -6.23 -14.33
C GLU A 332 -8.09 -5.55 -15.68
N ASN A 333 -8.11 -4.22 -15.73
CA ASN A 333 -8.23 -3.46 -16.97
C ASN A 333 -7.08 -3.72 -17.96
N MET A 334 -5.89 -4.08 -17.46
CA MET A 334 -4.73 -4.48 -18.25
C MET A 334 -4.73 -5.99 -18.60
N GLY A 335 -5.78 -6.73 -18.25
CA GLY A 335 -5.96 -8.15 -18.55
C GLY A 335 -5.36 -9.12 -17.53
N LEU A 336 -4.86 -8.65 -16.38
CA LEU A 336 -4.39 -9.49 -15.28
C LEU A 336 -5.51 -9.66 -14.25
N SER A 337 -6.10 -10.85 -14.18
CA SER A 337 -7.21 -11.13 -13.26
C SER A 337 -6.76 -10.99 -11.79
N TYR A 338 -7.71 -10.74 -10.89
CA TYR A 338 -7.39 -10.59 -9.46
C TYR A 338 -6.73 -11.85 -8.87
N SER A 339 -7.16 -13.05 -9.30
CA SER A 339 -6.51 -14.31 -8.91
C SER A 339 -5.07 -14.42 -9.42
N ASP A 340 -4.84 -14.10 -10.71
CA ASP A 340 -3.51 -14.14 -11.31
C ASP A 340 -2.58 -13.07 -10.73
N LEU A 341 -3.12 -11.91 -10.35
CA LEU A 341 -2.39 -10.87 -9.64
C LEU A 341 -1.87 -11.37 -8.29
N ILE A 342 -2.70 -12.08 -7.51
CA ILE A 342 -2.28 -12.70 -6.24
C ILE A 342 -1.15 -13.70 -6.49
N GLU A 343 -1.28 -14.58 -7.50
CA GLU A 343 -0.23 -15.54 -7.84
C GLU A 343 1.08 -14.85 -8.25
N LYS A 344 1.00 -13.83 -9.09
CA LYS A 344 2.17 -13.05 -9.53
C LYS A 344 2.87 -12.38 -8.35
N LEU A 345 2.11 -11.82 -7.39
CA LEU A 345 2.67 -11.23 -6.18
C LEU A 345 3.38 -12.25 -5.28
N VAL A 346 2.83 -13.46 -5.17
CA VAL A 346 3.48 -14.56 -4.43
C VAL A 346 4.78 -14.98 -5.12
N ASP A 347 4.81 -15.05 -6.45
CA ASP A 347 6.03 -15.39 -7.20
C ASP A 347 7.10 -14.30 -7.05
N LEU A 348 6.72 -13.01 -7.12
CA LEU A 348 7.62 -11.88 -6.85
C LEU A 348 8.18 -11.90 -5.42
N ALA A 349 7.36 -12.28 -4.44
CA ALA A 349 7.79 -12.42 -3.05
C ALA A 349 8.88 -13.49 -2.88
N LYS A 350 8.74 -14.63 -3.57
CA LYS A 350 9.75 -15.70 -3.58
C LYS A 350 11.05 -15.24 -4.25
N GLU A 351 10.95 -14.57 -5.39
CA GLU A 351 12.11 -14.02 -6.09
C GLU A 351 12.90 -13.04 -5.20
N THR A 352 12.18 -12.14 -4.51
CA THR A 352 12.79 -11.20 -3.56
C THR A 352 13.46 -11.94 -2.40
N PHE A 353 12.79 -12.96 -1.85
CA PHE A 353 13.32 -13.77 -0.77
C PHE A 353 14.60 -14.50 -1.19
N GLU A 354 14.60 -15.19 -2.32
CA GLU A 354 15.77 -15.89 -2.87
C GLU A 354 16.94 -14.94 -3.11
N THR A 355 16.68 -13.77 -3.68
CA THR A 355 17.70 -12.74 -3.92
C THR A 355 18.32 -12.28 -2.60
N ARG A 356 17.51 -12.01 -1.58
CA ARG A 356 17.96 -11.59 -0.26
C ARG A 356 18.81 -12.67 0.42
N GLU A 357 18.35 -13.92 0.43
CA GLU A 357 19.08 -15.02 1.06
C GLU A 357 20.42 -15.27 0.37
N ASN A 358 20.48 -15.14 -0.96
CA ASN A 358 21.73 -15.29 -1.72
C ASN A 358 22.75 -14.19 -1.42
N HIS A 359 22.31 -12.99 -1.06
CA HIS A 359 23.21 -11.87 -0.68
C HIS A 359 23.74 -11.97 0.74
N LEU A 360 23.12 -12.78 1.60
CA LEU A 360 23.57 -12.99 2.99
C LEU A 360 24.61 -14.13 3.11
N LEU A 361 24.86 -14.86 2.04
CA LEU A 361 25.85 -15.95 1.96
C LEU A 361 27.17 -15.45 1.33
#